data_1ef4e238265814c516cc954ce84de2b9
#
_entry.id   1ef4e238265814c516cc954ce84de2b9
#
_cell.length_a   1.000
_cell.length_b   1.000
_cell.length_c   1.000
_cell.angle_alpha   90.00
_cell.angle_beta   90.00
_cell.angle_gamma   90.00
#
_symmetry.space_group_name_H-M   'P 1'
#
loop_
_entity.id
_entity.type
_entity.pdbx_description
1 polymer ?
#
loop_
_entity_poly.entity_id
_entity_poly.type
_entity_poly.pdbx_seq_one_letter_code
_entity_poly.pdbx_strand_id
1 'polypeptide(L)'
;EDVLSNNNMICVASSGRFKTTGLVEPNIMLKNASFVMLDVKGATLRKLGNYMKEGGTHVVRCLNFKEPWLSDRYNPFKYIDREVDLIRLITNLQDAVKKPEAFSGDPFWDDGVRLYLQSMFFDEWLTAKEEQRYGSMNNILRLVNMENKKVVFNVPQGKKMISIEKSELEIHMDELAQLHGDEYPPVRDYRKLKEGAAETVRSIIIMVNAMLALCETADVKRIFSDDDINIPEIGLGVDGNPNKKVFLSLVLPDNDHSYDFIINMFYTQLFDKLIDIADNQIHG
;
A
#
# COMPACT_ATOMS: atom_id res chain seq x y z
N GLU A 1 32.29 -6.77 23.59
CA GLU A 1 31.55 -5.92 22.62
C GLU A 1 31.42 -6.72 21.35
N ASP A 2 30.35 -7.51 21.23
CA ASP A 2 30.06 -8.23 20.00
C ASP A 2 29.63 -7.19 18.96
N VAL A 3 30.50 -6.93 18.02
CA VAL A 3 30.14 -6.22 16.80
C VAL A 3 29.10 -7.10 16.12
N LEU A 4 27.82 -6.69 16.15
CA LEU A 4 26.75 -7.34 15.39
C LEU A 4 27.15 -7.31 13.92
N SER A 5 27.70 -8.40 13.43
CA SER A 5 28.05 -8.54 12.03
C SER A 5 26.78 -8.60 11.22
N ASN A 6 26.76 -7.85 10.11
CA ASN A 6 25.68 -7.91 9.14
C ASN A 6 25.58 -9.34 8.55
N ASN A 7 24.47 -10.01 8.75
CA ASN A 7 24.20 -11.37 8.27
C ASN A 7 23.62 -11.41 6.84
N ASN A 8 23.70 -10.32 6.08
CA ASN A 8 23.24 -10.30 4.70
C ASN A 8 24.06 -11.29 3.85
N MET A 9 23.34 -12.09 3.07
CA MET A 9 23.94 -13.09 2.19
C MET A 9 23.48 -12.89 0.76
N ILE A 10 24.43 -12.91 -0.19
CA ILE A 10 24.13 -12.94 -1.62
C ILE A 10 24.50 -14.31 -2.17
N CYS A 11 23.52 -15.02 -2.75
CA CYS A 11 23.71 -16.30 -3.42
C CYS A 11 23.51 -16.12 -4.93
N VAL A 12 24.59 -16.29 -5.71
CA VAL A 12 24.57 -16.15 -7.17
C VAL A 12 24.71 -17.54 -7.81
N ALA A 13 23.71 -17.94 -8.57
CA ALA A 13 23.75 -19.16 -9.38
C ALA A 13 22.73 -19.07 -10.52
N SER A 14 22.95 -19.78 -11.62
CA SER A 14 22.01 -19.85 -12.74
C SER A 14 20.69 -20.53 -12.35
N SER A 15 19.67 -20.42 -13.20
CA SER A 15 18.40 -21.11 -12.98
C SER A 15 18.58 -22.62 -12.84
N GLY A 16 17.79 -23.26 -11.96
CA GLY A 16 17.86 -24.72 -11.72
C GLY A 16 19.07 -25.21 -10.90
N ARG A 17 19.92 -24.30 -10.38
CA ARG A 17 21.12 -24.66 -9.61
C ARG A 17 20.91 -24.68 -8.10
N PHE A 18 19.78 -25.23 -7.64
CA PHE A 18 19.50 -25.55 -6.24
C PHE A 18 19.58 -24.37 -5.24
N LYS A 19 19.47 -23.11 -5.68
CA LYS A 19 19.43 -21.96 -4.75
C LYS A 19 18.36 -22.09 -3.67
N THR A 20 17.13 -22.37 -4.09
CA THR A 20 16.00 -22.50 -3.18
C THR A 20 16.13 -23.77 -2.32
N THR A 21 16.36 -24.94 -2.94
CA THR A 21 16.38 -26.23 -2.24
C THR A 21 17.66 -26.46 -1.44
N GLY A 22 18.78 -25.85 -1.82
CA GLY A 22 20.07 -26.02 -1.13
C GLY A 22 20.36 -24.96 -0.07
N LEU A 23 19.73 -23.80 -0.14
CA LEU A 23 19.98 -22.70 0.80
C LEU A 23 18.69 -22.25 1.51
N VAL A 24 17.66 -21.83 0.76
CA VAL A 24 16.48 -21.18 1.36
C VAL A 24 15.66 -22.19 2.18
N GLU A 25 15.27 -23.31 1.58
CA GLU A 25 14.45 -24.32 2.25
C GLU A 25 15.11 -24.90 3.51
N PRO A 26 16.40 -25.29 3.53
CA PRO A 26 17.06 -25.78 4.75
C PRO A 26 17.06 -24.73 5.88
N ASN A 27 17.27 -23.44 5.56
CA ASN A 27 17.22 -22.39 6.56
C ASN A 27 15.80 -22.22 7.14
N ILE A 28 14.75 -22.26 6.32
CA ILE A 28 13.36 -22.24 6.80
C ILE A 28 13.07 -23.46 7.69
N MET A 29 13.58 -24.64 7.32
CA MET A 29 13.35 -25.87 8.09
C MET A 29 13.98 -25.88 9.48
N LEU A 30 14.95 -24.98 9.77
CA LEU A 30 15.50 -24.82 11.11
C LEU A 30 14.47 -24.25 12.12
N LYS A 31 13.41 -23.60 11.66
CA LYS A 31 12.35 -23.02 12.52
C LYS A 31 12.85 -22.10 13.63
N ASN A 32 14.00 -21.47 13.45
CA ASN A 32 14.68 -20.68 14.48
C ASN A 32 14.30 -19.19 14.47
N ALA A 33 13.63 -18.71 13.43
CA ALA A 33 13.26 -17.30 13.25
C ALA A 33 11.88 -17.17 12.59
N SER A 34 11.31 -15.96 12.58
CA SER A 34 10.26 -15.61 11.61
C SER A 34 10.89 -15.48 10.23
N PHE A 35 10.13 -15.85 9.20
CA PHE A 35 10.57 -15.83 7.82
C PHE A 35 9.58 -15.05 6.97
N VAL A 36 10.08 -14.12 6.17
CA VAL A 36 9.32 -13.45 5.11
C VAL A 36 10.03 -13.73 3.79
N MET A 37 9.33 -14.27 2.82
CA MET A 37 9.94 -14.62 1.55
C MET A 37 9.08 -14.25 0.35
N LEU A 38 9.74 -13.81 -0.72
CA LEU A 38 9.13 -13.72 -2.04
C LEU A 38 9.14 -15.11 -2.68
N ASP A 39 7.97 -15.69 -2.85
CA ASP A 39 7.79 -17.07 -3.34
C ASP A 39 7.10 -17.07 -4.70
N VAL A 40 7.89 -16.85 -5.75
CA VAL A 40 7.38 -16.89 -7.12
C VAL A 40 6.72 -18.24 -7.38
N LYS A 41 5.44 -18.23 -7.79
CA LYS A 41 4.58 -19.41 -7.99
C LYS A 41 4.11 -20.13 -6.71
N GLY A 42 4.52 -19.74 -5.51
CA GLY A 42 4.11 -20.37 -4.24
C GLY A 42 4.67 -21.78 -4.04
N ALA A 43 5.81 -22.09 -4.63
CA ALA A 43 6.39 -23.44 -4.58
C ALA A 43 6.85 -23.80 -3.16
N THR A 44 7.50 -22.87 -2.47
CA THR A 44 8.02 -23.09 -1.12
C THR A 44 6.88 -23.17 -0.11
N LEU A 45 5.87 -22.32 -0.24
CA LEU A 45 4.68 -22.37 0.61
C LEU A 45 3.98 -23.73 0.51
N ARG A 46 3.76 -24.24 -0.70
CA ARG A 46 3.15 -25.56 -0.89
C ARG A 46 3.97 -26.70 -0.29
N LYS A 47 5.30 -26.58 -0.38
CA LYS A 47 6.23 -27.61 0.11
C LYS A 47 6.39 -27.59 1.63
N LEU A 48 6.57 -26.40 2.21
CA LEU A 48 6.96 -26.25 3.61
C LEU A 48 5.85 -25.71 4.52
N GLY A 49 4.74 -25.18 3.98
CA GLY A 49 3.70 -24.54 4.79
C GLY A 49 3.14 -25.44 5.88
N ASN A 50 2.82 -26.69 5.58
CA ASN A 50 2.36 -27.65 6.59
C ASN A 50 3.45 -28.02 7.60
N TYR A 51 4.67 -28.23 7.13
CA TYR A 51 5.81 -28.46 8.01
C TYR A 51 6.03 -27.31 8.99
N MET A 52 5.88 -26.07 8.55
CA MET A 52 6.02 -24.89 9.42
C MET A 52 4.92 -24.84 10.50
N LYS A 53 3.70 -25.27 10.19
CA LYS A 53 2.57 -25.35 11.16
C LYS A 53 2.76 -26.46 12.21
N GLU A 54 3.50 -27.51 11.88
CA GLU A 54 3.73 -28.63 12.80
C GLU A 54 4.47 -28.17 14.07
N GLY A 55 3.99 -28.64 15.22
CA GLY A 55 4.53 -28.27 16.53
C GLY A 55 4.08 -26.92 17.06
N GLY A 56 3.26 -26.15 16.30
CA GLY A 56 2.64 -24.91 16.76
C GLY A 56 3.61 -23.72 16.98
N THR A 57 4.86 -23.86 16.53
CA THR A 57 5.90 -22.82 16.71
C THR A 57 5.77 -21.69 15.68
N HIS A 58 5.10 -21.94 14.55
CA HIS A 58 4.91 -20.95 13.50
C HIS A 58 3.44 -20.83 13.09
N VAL A 59 3.01 -19.58 12.86
CA VAL A 59 1.80 -19.26 12.11
C VAL A 59 2.21 -19.00 10.67
N VAL A 60 1.51 -19.64 9.74
CA VAL A 60 1.75 -19.49 8.30
C VAL A 60 0.76 -18.49 7.75
N ARG A 61 1.27 -17.43 7.15
CA ARG A 61 0.50 -16.36 6.48
C ARG A 61 0.94 -16.25 5.03
N CYS A 62 0.04 -15.78 4.17
CA CYS A 62 0.30 -15.70 2.73
C CYS A 62 -0.37 -14.48 2.11
N LEU A 63 0.40 -13.59 1.49
CA LEU A 63 -0.12 -12.65 0.51
C LEU A 63 0.00 -13.29 -0.87
N ASN A 64 -1.11 -13.67 -1.45
CA ASN A 64 -1.14 -14.46 -2.69
C ASN A 64 -1.83 -13.69 -3.82
N PHE A 65 -1.02 -13.12 -4.71
CA PHE A 65 -1.51 -12.41 -5.89
C PHE A 65 -1.64 -13.32 -7.14
N LYS A 66 -1.19 -14.55 -7.04
CA LYS A 66 -1.42 -15.56 -8.07
C LYS A 66 -2.81 -16.21 -7.95
N GLU A 67 -3.21 -16.46 -6.72
CA GLU A 67 -4.51 -17.05 -6.34
C GLU A 67 -5.13 -16.17 -5.25
N PRO A 68 -5.60 -14.96 -5.59
CA PRO A 68 -5.94 -13.94 -4.59
C PRO A 68 -7.02 -14.37 -3.60
N TRP A 69 -7.91 -15.28 -3.98
CA TRP A 69 -8.95 -15.85 -3.09
C TRP A 69 -8.37 -16.70 -1.93
N LEU A 70 -7.10 -17.12 -2.03
CA LEU A 70 -6.37 -17.84 -0.97
C LEU A 70 -5.48 -16.91 -0.13
N SER A 71 -5.44 -15.61 -0.44
CA SER A 71 -4.60 -14.66 0.26
C SER A 71 -5.16 -14.30 1.63
N ASP A 72 -4.30 -14.10 2.61
CA ASP A 72 -4.61 -13.30 3.78
C ASP A 72 -4.80 -11.83 3.41
N ARG A 73 -5.40 -11.03 4.31
CA ARG A 73 -5.68 -9.62 4.07
C ARG A 73 -4.52 -8.75 4.57
N TYR A 74 -4.31 -7.64 3.89
CA TYR A 74 -3.28 -6.67 4.21
C TYR A 74 -3.84 -5.26 4.04
N ASN A 75 -3.92 -4.52 5.14
CA ASN A 75 -4.34 -3.12 5.12
C ASN A 75 -3.13 -2.21 5.40
N PRO A 76 -2.60 -1.49 4.38
CA PRO A 76 -1.45 -0.62 4.57
C PRO A 76 -1.70 0.52 5.57
N PHE A 77 -2.93 0.96 5.75
CA PHE A 77 -3.27 2.02 6.72
C PHE A 77 -3.11 1.59 8.18
N LYS A 78 -3.10 0.30 8.49
CA LYS A 78 -2.84 -0.20 9.85
C LYS A 78 -1.43 0.10 10.34
N TYR A 79 -0.51 0.38 9.43
CA TYR A 79 0.91 0.64 9.70
C TYR A 79 1.30 2.11 9.56
N ILE A 80 0.31 3.01 9.49
CA ILE A 80 0.51 4.45 9.39
C ILE A 80 0.19 5.09 10.74
N ASP A 81 1.23 5.43 11.50
CA ASP A 81 1.08 6.11 12.78
C ASP A 81 1.26 7.63 12.63
N ARG A 82 2.12 8.06 11.72
CA ARG A 82 2.51 9.46 11.50
C ARG A 82 2.30 9.88 10.06
N GLU A 83 2.21 11.17 9.82
CA GLU A 83 2.10 11.75 8.46
C GLU A 83 3.25 11.32 7.54
N VAL A 84 4.47 11.18 8.09
CA VAL A 84 5.63 10.74 7.31
C VAL A 84 5.46 9.32 6.77
N ASP A 85 4.79 8.45 7.52
CA ASP A 85 4.54 7.07 7.08
C ASP A 85 3.51 7.06 5.92
N LEU A 86 2.51 7.97 5.99
CA LEU A 86 1.55 8.18 4.91
C LEU A 86 2.23 8.72 3.64
N ILE A 87 3.12 9.70 3.80
CA ILE A 87 3.88 10.28 2.68
C ILE A 87 4.76 9.22 2.00
N ARG A 88 5.40 8.32 2.77
CA ARG A 88 6.16 7.20 2.21
C ARG A 88 5.28 6.24 1.42
N LEU A 89 4.10 5.92 1.94
CA LEU A 89 3.12 5.09 1.23
C LEU A 89 2.75 5.73 -0.12
N ILE A 90 2.45 7.03 -0.13
CA ILE A 90 2.11 7.79 -1.33
C ILE A 90 3.29 7.82 -2.32
N THR A 91 4.52 8.02 -1.85
CA THR A 91 5.71 8.00 -2.70
C THR A 91 5.90 6.66 -3.39
N ASN A 92 5.73 5.55 -2.67
CA ASN A 92 5.79 4.20 -3.27
C ASN A 92 4.74 3.99 -4.36
N LEU A 93 3.52 4.50 -4.15
CA LEU A 93 2.46 4.46 -5.17
C LEU A 93 2.79 5.37 -6.36
N GLN A 94 3.33 6.56 -6.11
CA GLN A 94 3.74 7.50 -7.14
C GLN A 94 4.82 6.91 -8.06
N ASP A 95 5.82 6.24 -7.49
CA ASP A 95 6.89 5.58 -8.24
C ASP A 95 6.37 4.46 -9.15
N ALA A 96 5.23 3.87 -8.79
CA ALA A 96 4.58 2.85 -9.59
C ALA A 96 3.73 3.41 -10.75
N VAL A 97 3.40 4.70 -10.75
CA VAL A 97 2.65 5.34 -11.85
C VAL A 97 3.53 5.42 -13.10
N LYS A 98 3.18 4.65 -14.12
CA LYS A 98 3.86 4.69 -15.41
C LYS A 98 3.53 6.00 -16.13
N LYS A 99 4.54 6.83 -16.34
CA LYS A 99 4.41 8.06 -17.13
C LYS A 99 4.51 7.74 -18.61
N PRO A 100 3.74 8.45 -19.48
CA PRO A 100 4.03 8.44 -20.91
C PRO A 100 5.47 8.89 -21.16
N GLU A 101 6.18 8.24 -22.07
CA GLU A 101 7.59 8.55 -22.39
C GLU A 101 7.82 10.04 -22.71
N ALA A 102 6.83 10.69 -23.35
CA ALA A 102 6.86 12.12 -23.69
C ALA A 102 6.96 13.05 -22.46
N PHE A 103 6.61 12.58 -21.26
CA PHE A 103 6.59 13.36 -20.02
C PHE A 103 7.57 12.84 -18.97
N SER A 104 8.39 11.84 -19.32
CA SER A 104 9.37 11.30 -18.41
C SER A 104 10.44 12.36 -18.14
N GLY A 105 10.57 12.74 -16.85
CA GLY A 105 11.52 13.74 -16.39
C GLY A 105 10.99 15.17 -16.24
N ASP A 106 9.70 15.43 -16.52
CA ASP A 106 9.06 16.69 -16.17
C ASP A 106 8.52 16.62 -14.72
N PRO A 107 9.08 17.42 -13.78
CA PRO A 107 8.66 17.43 -12.38
C PRO A 107 7.18 17.79 -12.18
N PHE A 108 6.59 18.51 -13.11
CA PHE A 108 5.19 18.92 -13.05
C PHE A 108 4.22 17.73 -12.94
N TRP A 109 4.49 16.64 -13.71
CA TRP A 109 3.67 15.43 -13.66
C TRP A 109 3.79 14.70 -12.32
N ASP A 110 5.00 14.65 -11.78
CA ASP A 110 5.24 14.06 -10.45
C ASP A 110 4.54 14.82 -9.36
N ASP A 111 4.64 16.14 -9.40
CA ASP A 111 3.97 17.02 -8.43
C ASP A 111 2.45 16.92 -8.50
N GLY A 112 1.89 16.85 -9.70
CA GLY A 112 0.46 16.69 -9.89
C GLY A 112 -0.07 15.34 -9.39
N VAL A 113 0.61 14.23 -9.71
CA VAL A 113 0.28 12.90 -9.21
C VAL A 113 0.36 12.86 -7.68
N ARG A 114 1.42 13.45 -7.11
CA ARG A 114 1.60 13.54 -5.66
C ARG A 114 0.47 14.31 -5.00
N LEU A 115 0.11 15.49 -5.50
CA LEU A 115 -0.98 16.30 -4.94
C LEU A 115 -2.31 15.55 -4.95
N TYR A 116 -2.61 14.84 -6.05
CA TYR A 116 -3.84 14.06 -6.14
C TYR A 116 -3.86 12.89 -5.16
N LEU A 117 -2.79 12.12 -5.09
CA LEU A 117 -2.68 11.02 -4.13
C LEU A 117 -2.70 11.55 -2.68
N GLN A 118 -1.95 12.61 -2.38
CA GLN A 118 -1.94 13.21 -1.04
C GLN A 118 -3.33 13.66 -0.62
N SER A 119 -4.07 14.33 -1.49
CA SER A 119 -5.44 14.75 -1.19
C SER A 119 -6.31 13.58 -0.76
N MET A 120 -6.34 12.48 -1.53
CA MET A 120 -7.18 11.31 -1.24
C MET A 120 -6.73 10.55 0.02
N PHE A 121 -5.41 10.36 0.16
CA PHE A 121 -4.86 9.57 1.26
C PHE A 121 -4.93 10.31 2.59
N PHE A 122 -4.68 11.62 2.62
CA PHE A 122 -4.87 12.43 3.82
C PHE A 122 -6.33 12.51 4.22
N ASP A 123 -7.28 12.66 3.26
CA ASP A 123 -8.70 12.65 3.55
C ASP A 123 -9.11 11.36 4.26
N GLU A 124 -8.81 10.21 3.69
CA GLU A 124 -9.15 8.92 4.31
C GLU A 124 -8.46 8.73 5.66
N TRP A 125 -7.18 9.07 5.78
CA TRP A 125 -6.43 8.86 7.01
C TRP A 125 -6.92 9.75 8.15
N LEU A 126 -7.20 11.04 7.90
CA LEU A 126 -7.68 11.98 8.89
C LEU A 126 -9.12 11.66 9.30
N THR A 127 -10.01 11.38 8.34
CA THR A 127 -11.37 10.93 8.59
C THR A 127 -11.39 9.64 9.42
N ALA A 128 -10.55 8.67 9.08
CA ALA A 128 -10.44 7.42 9.82
C ALA A 128 -10.00 7.64 11.27
N LYS A 129 -9.07 8.59 11.52
CA LYS A 129 -8.66 8.97 12.89
C LYS A 129 -9.81 9.58 13.69
N GLU A 130 -10.59 10.46 13.10
CA GLU A 130 -11.76 11.04 13.73
C GLU A 130 -12.82 9.98 14.07
N GLU A 131 -13.02 9.01 13.17
CA GLU A 131 -13.95 7.88 13.35
C GLU A 131 -13.36 6.75 14.22
N GLN A 132 -12.16 6.87 14.74
CA GLN A 132 -11.47 5.86 15.56
C GLN A 132 -11.35 4.49 14.88
N ARG A 133 -11.09 4.48 13.58
CA ARG A 133 -10.83 3.29 12.76
C ARG A 133 -9.51 3.40 12.02
N TYR A 134 -9.09 2.33 11.38
CA TYR A 134 -8.03 2.38 10.38
C TYR A 134 -8.57 2.86 9.03
N GLY A 135 -7.76 3.60 8.29
CA GLY A 135 -8.05 3.95 6.91
C GLY A 135 -8.13 2.70 6.02
N SER A 136 -8.60 2.87 4.79
CA SER A 136 -8.83 1.78 3.86
C SER A 136 -8.50 2.17 2.42
N MET A 137 -7.77 1.30 1.72
CA MET A 137 -7.57 1.43 0.27
C MET A 137 -8.90 1.42 -0.51
N ASN A 138 -9.90 0.70 -0.02
CA ASN A 138 -11.23 0.68 -0.64
C ASN A 138 -11.92 2.05 -0.59
N ASN A 139 -11.69 2.84 0.47
CA ASN A 139 -12.19 4.21 0.55
C ASN A 139 -11.42 5.15 -0.37
N ILE A 140 -10.10 4.98 -0.52
CA ILE A 140 -9.33 5.70 -1.55
C ILE A 140 -9.94 5.48 -2.93
N LEU A 141 -10.22 4.23 -3.30
CA LEU A 141 -10.86 3.91 -4.58
C LEU A 141 -12.24 4.58 -4.73
N ARG A 142 -13.02 4.65 -3.64
CA ARG A 142 -14.30 5.36 -3.63
C ARG A 142 -14.11 6.86 -3.89
N LEU A 143 -13.16 7.50 -3.21
CA LEU A 143 -12.85 8.93 -3.38
C LEU A 143 -12.42 9.22 -4.83
N VAL A 144 -11.50 8.42 -5.38
CA VAL A 144 -11.05 8.55 -6.76
C VAL A 144 -12.22 8.40 -7.74
N ASN A 145 -13.14 7.47 -7.50
CA ASN A 145 -14.33 7.28 -8.35
C ASN A 145 -15.34 8.44 -8.24
N MET A 146 -15.37 9.19 -7.15
CA MET A 146 -16.21 10.40 -7.01
C MET A 146 -15.80 11.51 -7.99
N GLU A 147 -14.53 11.58 -8.44
CA GLU A 147 -14.10 12.54 -9.46
C GLU A 147 -14.79 12.30 -10.82
N ASN A 148 -15.15 11.07 -11.14
CA ASN A 148 -15.81 10.71 -12.40
C ASN A 148 -17.32 10.99 -12.40
N LYS A 149 -17.91 11.23 -11.25
CA LYS A 149 -19.34 11.48 -11.10
C LYS A 149 -19.60 12.99 -11.08
N LYS A 150 -20.36 13.47 -12.04
CA LYS A 150 -20.65 14.89 -12.22
C LYS A 150 -22.04 15.24 -11.74
N VAL A 151 -22.16 16.34 -11.02
CA VAL A 151 -23.40 16.93 -10.54
C VAL A 151 -23.55 18.33 -11.14
N VAL A 152 -24.72 18.61 -11.67
CA VAL A 152 -25.02 19.91 -12.29
C VAL A 152 -25.85 20.76 -11.34
N PHE A 153 -25.37 21.95 -11.05
CA PHE A 153 -26.04 22.95 -10.24
C PHE A 153 -26.50 24.11 -11.12
N ASN A 154 -27.75 24.55 -10.96
CA ASN A 154 -28.24 25.76 -11.57
C ASN A 154 -28.14 26.91 -10.57
N VAL A 155 -27.23 27.85 -10.83
CA VAL A 155 -26.95 28.97 -9.94
C VAL A 155 -27.39 30.28 -10.58
N PRO A 156 -28.11 31.15 -9.86
CA PRO A 156 -28.49 32.45 -10.39
C PRO A 156 -27.25 33.35 -10.53
N GLN A 157 -27.04 33.86 -11.74
CA GLN A 157 -26.01 34.88 -12.01
C GLN A 157 -26.71 36.14 -12.57
N GLY A 158 -27.06 37.07 -11.72
CA GLY A 158 -27.89 38.19 -12.05
C GLY A 158 -29.28 37.79 -12.52
N LYS A 159 -29.64 38.10 -13.77
CA LYS A 159 -30.96 37.73 -14.36
C LYS A 159 -30.95 36.37 -15.12
N LYS A 160 -29.82 35.68 -15.16
CA LYS A 160 -29.68 34.41 -15.86
C LYS A 160 -29.38 33.28 -14.89
N MET A 161 -29.88 32.09 -15.19
CA MET A 161 -29.43 30.85 -14.54
C MET A 161 -28.24 30.31 -15.34
N ILE A 162 -27.16 30.00 -14.66
CA ILE A 162 -26.01 29.30 -15.24
C ILE A 162 -25.93 27.91 -14.63
N SER A 163 -25.57 26.95 -15.48
CA SER A 163 -25.29 25.58 -15.03
C SER A 163 -23.81 25.45 -14.71
N ILE A 164 -23.49 25.07 -13.49
CA ILE A 164 -22.14 24.77 -13.04
C ILE A 164 -22.07 23.27 -12.81
N GLU A 165 -21.07 22.63 -13.43
CA GLU A 165 -20.78 21.19 -13.24
C GLU A 165 -19.62 21.03 -12.28
N LYS A 166 -19.82 20.23 -11.22
CA LYS A 166 -18.77 19.82 -10.28
C LYS A 166 -18.74 18.30 -10.15
N SER A 167 -17.55 17.72 -9.86
CA SER A 167 -17.50 16.32 -9.47
C SER A 167 -18.03 16.12 -8.05
N GLU A 168 -18.48 14.91 -7.72
CA GLU A 168 -18.83 14.57 -6.33
C GLU A 168 -17.63 14.80 -5.40
N LEU A 169 -16.40 14.53 -5.88
CA LEU A 169 -15.18 14.78 -5.11
C LEU A 169 -14.95 16.28 -4.85
N GLU A 170 -15.19 17.12 -5.85
CA GLU A 170 -15.07 18.57 -5.70
C GLU A 170 -16.06 19.12 -4.66
N ILE A 171 -17.29 18.57 -4.65
CA ILE A 171 -18.29 18.92 -3.65
C ILE A 171 -17.83 18.47 -2.25
N HIS A 172 -17.32 17.25 -2.12
CA HIS A 172 -16.79 16.71 -0.88
C HIS A 172 -15.63 17.59 -0.34
N MET A 173 -14.71 18.02 -1.22
CA MET A 173 -13.62 18.92 -0.81
C MET A 173 -14.11 20.30 -0.39
N ASP A 174 -15.17 20.80 -1.01
CA ASP A 174 -15.82 22.07 -0.59
C ASP A 174 -16.47 21.93 0.78
N GLU A 175 -17.10 20.80 1.09
CA GLU A 175 -17.65 20.49 2.41
C GLU A 175 -16.55 20.40 3.48
N LEU A 176 -15.45 19.72 3.19
CA LEU A 176 -14.29 19.66 4.09
C LEU A 176 -13.67 21.06 4.32
N ALA A 177 -13.62 21.91 3.29
CA ALA A 177 -13.15 23.28 3.42
C ALA A 177 -14.05 24.13 4.35
N GLN A 178 -15.37 23.91 4.33
CA GLN A 178 -16.29 24.57 5.23
C GLN A 178 -16.11 24.13 6.69
N LEU A 179 -15.77 22.85 6.92
CA LEU A 179 -15.59 22.29 8.27
C LEU A 179 -14.21 22.61 8.86
N HIS A 180 -13.15 22.47 8.09
CA HIS A 180 -11.76 22.50 8.57
C HIS A 180 -10.95 23.68 8.04
N GLY A 181 -11.45 24.41 7.05
CA GLY A 181 -10.76 25.51 6.40
C GLY A 181 -9.95 25.09 5.17
N ASP A 182 -9.47 26.09 4.42
CA ASP A 182 -8.78 25.90 3.14
C ASP A 182 -7.38 25.29 3.28
N GLU A 183 -6.75 25.44 4.44
CA GLU A 183 -5.42 24.90 4.74
C GLU A 183 -5.46 23.43 5.19
N TYR A 184 -6.64 22.83 5.31
CA TYR A 184 -6.78 21.41 5.61
C TYR A 184 -6.08 20.56 4.53
N PRO A 185 -5.16 19.65 4.89
CA PRO A 185 -4.30 19.00 3.91
C PRO A 185 -4.99 18.41 2.67
N PRO A 186 -6.11 17.65 2.80
CA PRO A 186 -6.83 17.14 1.64
C PRO A 186 -7.32 18.24 0.69
N VAL A 187 -7.91 19.29 1.26
CA VAL A 187 -8.48 20.41 0.52
C VAL A 187 -7.39 21.23 -0.18
N ARG A 188 -6.35 21.57 0.58
CA ARG A 188 -5.21 22.34 0.09
C ARG A 188 -4.57 21.68 -1.13
N ASP A 189 -4.28 20.37 -1.02
CA ASP A 189 -3.55 19.64 -2.05
C ASP A 189 -4.45 19.40 -3.28
N TYR A 190 -5.74 19.17 -3.08
CA TYR A 190 -6.71 19.09 -4.18
C TYR A 190 -6.85 20.41 -4.94
N ARG A 191 -6.96 21.53 -4.21
CA ARG A 191 -7.06 22.86 -4.83
C ARG A 191 -5.81 23.24 -5.61
N LYS A 192 -4.62 22.96 -5.06
CA LYS A 192 -3.35 23.18 -5.79
C LYS A 192 -3.30 22.37 -7.09
N LEU A 193 -3.77 21.12 -7.08
CA LEU A 193 -3.88 20.34 -8.31
C LEU A 193 -4.82 21.02 -9.31
N LYS A 194 -5.99 21.49 -8.87
CA LYS A 194 -7.03 22.09 -9.73
C LYS A 194 -6.64 23.48 -10.28
N GLU A 195 -5.58 24.13 -9.76
CA GLU A 195 -5.00 25.34 -10.34
C GLU A 195 -4.28 25.10 -11.68
N GLY A 196 -3.90 23.85 -11.96
CA GLY A 196 -3.31 23.44 -13.23
C GLY A 196 -4.29 23.55 -14.40
N ALA A 197 -3.75 23.54 -15.64
CA ALA A 197 -4.58 23.51 -16.84
C ALA A 197 -5.52 22.30 -16.83
N ALA A 198 -6.79 22.48 -17.15
CA ALA A 198 -7.83 21.47 -17.01
C ALA A 198 -7.51 20.15 -17.76
N GLU A 199 -6.88 20.23 -18.94
CA GLU A 199 -6.46 19.05 -19.70
C GLU A 199 -5.35 18.26 -19.00
N THR A 200 -4.41 18.98 -18.38
CA THR A 200 -3.31 18.38 -17.64
C THR A 200 -3.81 17.69 -16.36
N VAL A 201 -4.67 18.38 -15.59
CA VAL A 201 -5.32 17.81 -14.40
C VAL A 201 -6.08 16.52 -14.76
N ARG A 202 -6.85 16.56 -15.86
CA ARG A 202 -7.56 15.37 -16.37
C ARG A 202 -6.60 14.22 -16.70
N SER A 203 -5.46 14.52 -17.32
CA SER A 203 -4.46 13.50 -17.67
C SER A 203 -3.84 12.86 -16.42
N ILE A 204 -3.53 13.65 -15.39
CA ILE A 204 -3.04 13.17 -14.10
C ILE A 204 -4.07 12.23 -13.45
N ILE A 205 -5.33 12.63 -13.40
CA ILE A 205 -6.43 11.82 -12.84
C ILE A 205 -6.57 10.49 -13.59
N ILE A 206 -6.50 10.51 -14.93
CA ILE A 206 -6.57 9.29 -15.75
C ILE A 206 -5.39 8.36 -15.46
N MET A 207 -4.17 8.89 -15.30
CA MET A 207 -2.99 8.09 -14.98
C MET A 207 -3.13 7.39 -13.62
N VAL A 208 -3.57 8.11 -12.60
CA VAL A 208 -3.78 7.55 -11.26
C VAL A 208 -4.92 6.52 -11.27
N ASN A 209 -6.03 6.80 -11.97
CA ASN A 209 -7.12 5.85 -12.14
C ASN A 209 -6.65 4.55 -12.82
N ALA A 210 -5.85 4.67 -13.88
CA ALA A 210 -5.31 3.51 -14.59
C ALA A 210 -4.39 2.65 -13.69
N MET A 211 -3.58 3.27 -12.86
CA MET A 211 -2.75 2.57 -11.87
C MET A 211 -3.60 1.84 -10.83
N LEU A 212 -4.59 2.53 -10.28
CA LEU A 212 -5.44 1.97 -9.22
C LEU A 212 -6.51 0.98 -9.75
N ALA A 213 -6.71 0.87 -11.06
CA ALA A 213 -7.69 -0.02 -11.66
C ALA A 213 -7.51 -1.49 -11.24
N LEU A 214 -6.26 -1.94 -11.04
CA LEU A 214 -5.99 -3.27 -10.53
C LEU A 214 -6.56 -3.47 -9.11
N CYS A 215 -6.51 -2.43 -8.29
CA CYS A 215 -7.04 -2.45 -6.93
C CYS A 215 -8.59 -2.51 -6.90
N GLU A 216 -9.25 -2.21 -8.01
CA GLU A 216 -10.72 -2.27 -8.12
C GLU A 216 -11.27 -3.68 -8.31
N THR A 217 -10.43 -4.66 -8.65
CA THR A 217 -10.88 -6.05 -8.76
C THR A 217 -11.38 -6.57 -7.40
N ALA A 218 -12.40 -7.42 -7.43
CA ALA A 218 -13.03 -7.95 -6.20
C ALA A 218 -12.02 -8.64 -5.28
N ASP A 219 -11.07 -9.36 -5.88
CA ASP A 219 -10.03 -10.10 -5.14
C ASP A 219 -9.06 -9.16 -4.43
N VAL A 220 -8.57 -8.12 -5.09
CA VAL A 220 -7.65 -7.15 -4.48
C VAL A 220 -8.36 -6.29 -3.44
N LYS A 221 -9.61 -5.88 -3.70
CA LYS A 221 -10.47 -5.22 -2.69
C LYS A 221 -10.62 -6.07 -1.42
N ARG A 222 -10.75 -7.39 -1.56
CA ARG A 222 -10.80 -8.30 -0.42
C ARG A 222 -9.47 -8.33 0.33
N ILE A 223 -8.34 -8.36 -0.38
CA ILE A 223 -7.02 -8.31 0.26
C ILE A 223 -6.87 -7.03 1.09
N PHE A 224 -7.29 -5.88 0.58
CA PHE A 224 -7.19 -4.60 1.28
C PHE A 224 -8.32 -4.34 2.30
N SER A 225 -9.27 -5.26 2.49
CA SER A 225 -10.44 -5.01 3.34
C SER A 225 -10.14 -5.02 4.84
N ASP A 226 -9.07 -5.70 5.26
CA ASP A 226 -8.64 -5.84 6.65
C ASP A 226 -7.18 -6.28 6.70
N ASP A 227 -6.64 -6.61 7.88
CA ASP A 227 -5.26 -7.03 8.05
C ASP A 227 -5.11 -8.29 8.90
N ASP A 228 -4.71 -9.37 8.25
CA ASP A 228 -4.37 -10.65 8.89
C ASP A 228 -2.84 -10.82 9.04
N ILE A 229 -2.05 -9.96 8.37
CA ILE A 229 -0.59 -10.10 8.32
C ILE A 229 0.06 -9.70 9.64
N ASN A 230 -0.42 -8.64 10.29
CA ASN A 230 0.11 -8.13 11.55
C ASN A 230 1.65 -8.06 11.58
N ILE A 231 2.23 -7.12 10.86
CA ILE A 231 3.69 -6.95 10.70
C ILE A 231 4.44 -6.97 12.05
N PRO A 232 3.99 -6.31 13.13
CA PRO A 232 4.65 -6.36 14.43
C PRO A 232 4.89 -7.79 14.96
N GLU A 233 3.99 -8.73 14.69
CA GLU A 233 4.16 -10.12 15.15
C GLU A 233 5.32 -10.85 14.47
N ILE A 234 5.78 -10.37 13.30
CA ILE A 234 6.96 -10.93 12.63
C ILE A 234 8.22 -10.67 13.46
N GLY A 235 8.30 -9.52 14.13
CA GLY A 235 9.41 -9.16 15.02
C GLY A 235 9.25 -9.63 16.47
N LEU A 236 8.06 -9.41 17.02
CA LEU A 236 7.80 -9.62 18.46
C LEU A 236 7.28 -11.03 18.80
N GLY A 237 6.82 -11.78 17.81
CA GLY A 237 6.12 -13.05 17.98
C GLY A 237 4.61 -12.89 18.05
N VAL A 238 3.90 -13.96 17.69
CA VAL A 238 2.44 -13.99 17.59
C VAL A 238 1.80 -13.87 18.97
N ASP A 239 0.83 -12.97 19.10
CA ASP A 239 0.16 -12.66 20.37
C ASP A 239 1.15 -12.21 21.49
N GLY A 240 2.29 -11.59 21.11
CA GLY A 240 3.34 -11.19 22.06
C GLY A 240 4.18 -12.35 22.58
N ASN A 241 4.06 -13.55 22.04
CA ASN A 241 4.85 -14.71 22.41
C ASN A 241 6.08 -14.85 21.49
N PRO A 242 7.31 -14.55 21.96
CA PRO A 242 8.52 -14.61 21.13
C PRO A 242 8.86 -16.03 20.63
N ASN A 243 8.29 -17.07 21.24
CA ASN A 243 8.48 -18.45 20.81
C ASN A 243 7.51 -18.87 19.68
N LYS A 244 6.48 -18.08 19.42
CA LYS A 244 5.51 -18.32 18.35
C LYS A 244 5.78 -17.33 17.21
N LYS A 245 6.34 -17.84 16.13
CA LYS A 245 6.90 -17.06 15.02
C LYS A 245 5.97 -17.03 13.81
N VAL A 246 6.32 -16.24 12.81
CA VAL A 246 5.57 -16.12 11.56
C VAL A 246 6.37 -16.66 10.40
N PHE A 247 5.73 -17.45 9.54
CA PHE A 247 6.21 -17.76 8.20
C PHE A 247 5.27 -17.09 7.20
N LEU A 248 5.73 -15.99 6.60
CA LEU A 248 4.98 -15.23 5.61
C LEU A 248 5.53 -15.48 4.21
N SER A 249 4.67 -15.94 3.31
CA SER A 249 4.96 -16.13 1.90
C SER A 249 4.25 -15.09 1.06
N LEU A 250 5.00 -14.35 0.23
CA LEU A 250 4.48 -13.41 -0.76
C LEU A 250 4.47 -14.09 -2.12
N VAL A 251 3.31 -14.57 -2.54
CA VAL A 251 3.17 -15.36 -3.77
C VAL A 251 2.80 -14.46 -4.95
N LEU A 252 3.68 -14.42 -5.94
CA LEU A 252 3.50 -13.67 -7.19
C LEU A 252 3.35 -14.60 -8.39
N PRO A 253 2.60 -14.17 -9.43
CA PRO A 253 2.68 -14.80 -10.76
C PRO A 253 4.09 -14.62 -11.35
N ASP A 254 4.53 -15.59 -12.18
CA ASP A 254 5.90 -15.63 -12.73
C ASP A 254 6.17 -14.51 -13.77
N ASN A 255 5.14 -14.13 -14.53
CA ASN A 255 5.29 -13.24 -15.69
C ASN A 255 4.39 -11.99 -15.59
N ASP A 256 3.82 -11.70 -14.42
CA ASP A 256 2.96 -10.55 -14.22
C ASP A 256 3.54 -9.63 -13.13
N HIS A 257 3.99 -8.47 -13.56
CA HIS A 257 4.56 -7.43 -12.70
C HIS A 257 3.53 -6.41 -12.21
N SER A 258 2.25 -6.63 -12.50
CA SER A 258 1.19 -5.67 -12.16
C SER A 258 1.05 -5.46 -10.65
N TYR A 259 1.43 -6.44 -9.84
CA TYR A 259 1.36 -6.40 -8.38
C TYR A 259 2.64 -5.91 -7.69
N ASP A 260 3.71 -5.63 -8.45
CA ASP A 260 5.02 -5.27 -7.88
C ASP A 260 4.94 -4.06 -6.96
N PHE A 261 4.06 -3.08 -7.28
CA PHE A 261 3.88 -1.91 -6.44
C PHE A 261 3.31 -2.24 -5.04
N ILE A 262 2.40 -3.22 -4.95
CA ILE A 262 1.84 -3.67 -3.67
C ILE A 262 2.93 -4.36 -2.85
N ILE A 263 3.75 -5.17 -3.49
CA ILE A 263 4.86 -5.85 -2.83
C ILE A 263 5.93 -4.87 -2.35
N ASN A 264 6.28 -3.88 -3.17
CA ASN A 264 7.22 -2.82 -2.78
C ASN A 264 6.69 -2.01 -1.60
N MET A 265 5.41 -1.63 -1.63
CA MET A 265 4.72 -0.97 -0.53
C MET A 265 4.77 -1.82 0.75
N PHE A 266 4.46 -3.12 0.64
CA PHE A 266 4.51 -4.05 1.77
C PHE A 266 5.92 -4.15 2.37
N TYR A 267 6.95 -4.37 1.54
CA TYR A 267 8.33 -4.47 2.04
C TYR A 267 8.82 -3.18 2.70
N THR A 268 8.46 -2.02 2.15
CA THR A 268 8.80 -0.73 2.77
C THR A 268 8.20 -0.64 4.17
N GLN A 269 6.90 -0.95 4.32
CA GLN A 269 6.25 -0.93 5.63
C GLN A 269 6.79 -2.00 6.57
N LEU A 270 7.11 -3.19 6.04
CA LEU A 270 7.72 -4.26 6.81
C LEU A 270 9.05 -3.82 7.44
N PHE A 271 9.96 -3.29 6.63
CA PHE A 271 11.27 -2.85 7.13
C PHE A 271 11.14 -1.66 8.07
N ASP A 272 10.35 -0.64 7.72
CA ASP A 272 10.15 0.53 8.58
C ASP A 272 9.61 0.11 9.96
N LYS A 273 8.60 -0.75 10.02
CA LYS A 273 8.02 -1.22 11.29
C LYS A 273 8.95 -2.12 12.09
N LEU A 274 9.66 -3.03 11.45
CA LEU A 274 10.59 -3.92 12.15
C LEU A 274 11.81 -3.16 12.69
N ILE A 275 12.31 -2.17 11.96
CA ILE A 275 13.40 -1.30 12.43
C ILE A 275 12.91 -0.45 13.61
N ASP A 276 11.74 0.18 13.49
CA ASP A 276 11.16 0.97 14.58
C ASP A 276 10.96 0.14 15.86
N ILE A 277 10.48 -1.11 15.73
CA ILE A 277 10.36 -2.04 16.85
C ILE A 277 11.72 -2.37 17.44
N ALA A 278 12.73 -2.65 16.60
CA ALA A 278 14.07 -2.97 17.08
C ALA A 278 14.69 -1.81 17.86
N ASP A 279 14.58 -0.60 17.33
CA ASP A 279 15.19 0.59 17.92
C ASP A 279 14.48 1.03 19.20
N ASN A 280 13.15 1.01 19.22
CA ASN A 280 12.38 1.62 20.32
C ASN A 280 11.85 0.64 21.37
N GLN A 281 11.74 -0.65 21.05
CA GLN A 281 11.15 -1.65 21.97
C GLN A 281 12.14 -2.71 22.45
N ILE A 282 13.24 -2.93 21.73
CA ILE A 282 14.22 -3.96 22.06
C ILE A 282 15.52 -3.33 22.58
N HIS A 283 15.94 -2.21 22.03
CA HIS A 283 17.19 -1.52 22.36
C HIS A 283 16.98 -0.20 23.11
N GLY A 284 15.75 0.29 23.23
CA GLY A 284 15.37 1.43 24.08
C GLY A 284 15.10 0.95 25.48
#